data_3f97590d58ca56107e60057571ca1c08
#
_entry.id   3f97590d58ca56107e60057571ca1c08
#
_cell.length_a   1.000
_cell.length_b   1.000
_cell.length_c   1.000
_cell.angle_alpha   90.00
_cell.angle_beta   90.00
_cell.angle_gamma   90.00
#
_symmetry.space_group_name_H-M   'P 1'
#
loop_
_entity.id
_entity.type
_entity.pdbx_description
1 polymer ?
#
loop_
_entity_poly.entity_id
_entity_poly.type
_entity_poly.pdbx_seq_one_letter_code
_entity_poly.pdbx_strand_id
1 'polypeptide(L)'
;MKHTLNSQSSDMAGLYTLSLRMVIGWTYFSAFWRRLILENKLIPDEKGYIGEKFNHFLPNALGIKPVIEYLVTHPDVLQRSMMIFTIIEAIVGLFIILGLFTRLMSIGIFSLALGILLGSGWLGTTCLDEWQIGVLGVAGGFVMFLTGSGPYSLDHYFKKNNKKFTQKKWFQWLGSGNFPVSDPKGFVLAGSLIILGLTLFTNQYFHGGVWGTLHNKSVKPKLEISKISHQHSKLTFEVYRTEGADVYGSFLIGIHILDKNGKILKELDHKELAGIPKEDIQNHHVAKVKPGKHSLVIPLGAKADVTLNIDDIFQKNDIHSLKLIDVSGIEWIEKID
;
A
#
# COMPACT_ATOMS: atom_id res chain seq x y z
N MET A 1 -2.64 -15.18 47.39
CA MET A 1 -1.60 -15.97 46.73
C MET A 1 -1.82 -16.16 45.20
N LYS A 2 -2.98 -16.64 44.72
CA LYS A 2 -3.24 -16.72 43.23
C LYS A 2 -3.21 -15.38 42.52
N HIS A 3 -3.68 -14.28 43.10
CA HIS A 3 -3.68 -12.96 42.51
C HIS A 3 -2.29 -12.35 42.31
N THR A 4 -1.37 -12.60 43.26
CA THR A 4 0.04 -12.15 43.20
C THR A 4 0.84 -12.91 42.15
N LEU A 5 0.64 -14.24 42.05
CA LEU A 5 1.28 -15.08 41.05
C LEU A 5 0.86 -14.70 39.60
N ASN A 6 -0.43 -14.44 39.38
CA ASN A 6 -0.92 -14.01 38.08
C ASN A 6 -0.42 -12.61 37.67
N SER A 7 -0.27 -11.70 38.63
CA SER A 7 0.29 -10.36 38.35
C SER A 7 1.77 -10.47 37.93
N GLN A 8 2.54 -11.28 38.64
CA GLN A 8 3.96 -11.49 38.36
C GLN A 8 4.18 -12.15 36.99
N SER A 9 3.36 -13.11 36.59
CA SER A 9 3.47 -13.75 35.27
C SER A 9 3.15 -12.78 34.13
N SER A 10 2.15 -11.90 34.28
CA SER A 10 1.81 -10.88 33.31
C SER A 10 2.91 -9.83 33.14
N ASP A 11 3.54 -9.42 34.26
CA ASP A 11 4.63 -8.45 34.22
C ASP A 11 5.87 -9.05 33.51
N MET A 12 6.15 -10.33 33.71
CA MET A 12 7.24 -11.04 33.03
C MET A 12 6.96 -11.19 31.51
N ALA A 13 5.73 -11.52 31.11
CA ALA A 13 5.39 -11.63 29.71
C ALA A 13 5.60 -10.29 28.96
N GLY A 14 5.15 -9.18 29.54
CA GLY A 14 5.38 -7.84 28.99
C GLY A 14 6.86 -7.41 29.01
N LEU A 15 7.65 -7.92 29.97
CA LEU A 15 9.10 -7.68 30.01
C LEU A 15 9.82 -8.38 28.86
N TYR A 16 9.48 -9.63 28.56
CA TYR A 16 10.08 -10.39 27.46
C TYR A 16 9.75 -9.82 26.08
N THR A 17 8.63 -9.12 25.94
CA THR A 17 8.23 -8.47 24.69
C THR A 17 8.63 -7.00 24.61
N LEU A 18 9.44 -6.49 25.56
CA LEU A 18 9.83 -5.07 25.60
C LEU A 18 10.53 -4.62 24.32
N SER A 19 11.50 -5.37 23.80
CA SER A 19 12.22 -5.03 22.58
C SER A 19 11.28 -4.99 21.37
N LEU A 20 10.37 -5.96 21.25
CA LEU A 20 9.35 -5.99 20.20
C LEU A 20 8.46 -4.75 20.27
N ARG A 21 7.99 -4.39 21.46
CA ARG A 21 7.18 -3.19 21.70
C ARG A 21 7.89 -1.91 21.28
N MET A 22 9.15 -1.75 21.67
CA MET A 22 9.94 -0.55 21.33
C MET A 22 10.17 -0.43 19.83
N VAL A 23 10.54 -1.51 19.16
CA VAL A 23 10.81 -1.51 17.70
C VAL A 23 9.53 -1.27 16.91
N ILE A 24 8.46 -2.00 17.20
CA ILE A 24 7.18 -1.79 16.50
C ILE A 24 6.65 -0.39 16.74
N GLY A 25 6.67 0.10 18.00
CA GLY A 25 6.24 1.45 18.31
C GLY A 25 7.03 2.51 17.54
N TRP A 26 8.35 2.36 17.46
CA TRP A 26 9.20 3.24 16.67
C TRP A 26 8.91 3.13 15.16
N THR A 27 8.63 1.95 14.63
CA THR A 27 8.31 1.76 13.22
C THR A 27 7.12 2.65 12.79
N TYR A 28 6.02 2.64 13.56
CA TYR A 28 4.85 3.48 13.27
C TYR A 28 5.08 4.95 13.60
N PHE A 29 5.69 5.27 14.75
CA PHE A 29 6.00 6.65 15.11
C PHE A 29 6.95 7.30 14.11
N SER A 30 7.95 6.59 13.63
CA SER A 30 8.89 7.11 12.63
C SER A 30 8.24 7.38 11.27
N ALA A 31 7.15 6.71 10.93
CA ALA A 31 6.39 7.00 9.71
C ALA A 31 5.79 8.42 9.78
N PHE A 32 5.13 8.76 10.89
CA PHE A 32 4.69 10.13 11.17
C PHE A 32 5.87 11.12 11.14
N TRP A 33 6.96 10.80 11.85
CA TRP A 33 8.12 11.68 11.98
C TRP A 33 8.71 12.05 10.62
N ARG A 34 8.95 11.04 9.76
CA ARG A 34 9.50 11.24 8.41
C ARG A 34 8.53 11.95 7.48
N ARG A 35 7.21 11.73 7.65
CA ARG A 35 6.17 12.17 6.71
C ARG A 35 5.67 13.57 6.99
N LEU A 36 5.81 14.07 8.21
CA LEU A 36 5.28 15.37 8.61
C LEU A 36 6.31 16.28 9.28
N ILE A 37 7.28 15.73 10.04
CA ILE A 37 8.24 16.55 10.82
C ILE A 37 9.53 16.80 10.03
N LEU A 38 10.15 15.74 9.45
CA LEU A 38 11.40 15.93 8.69
C LEU A 38 11.12 16.53 7.32
N GLU A 39 10.06 16.10 6.65
CA GLU A 39 9.66 16.60 5.34
C GLU A 39 8.13 16.49 5.23
N ASN A 40 7.45 17.58 4.86
CA ASN A 40 5.99 17.53 4.71
C ASN A 40 5.61 16.81 3.38
N LYS A 41 5.38 15.53 3.45
CA LYS A 41 4.96 14.67 2.30
C LYS A 41 3.45 14.59 2.12
N LEU A 42 2.70 15.48 2.75
CA LEU A 42 1.23 15.54 2.68
C LEU A 42 0.73 16.65 1.73
N ILE A 43 1.64 17.33 1.05
CA ILE A 43 1.29 18.38 0.08
C ILE A 43 1.10 17.72 -1.29
N PRO A 44 -0.10 17.80 -1.88
CA PRO A 44 -0.36 17.30 -3.23
C PRO A 44 0.53 17.96 -4.27
N ASP A 45 0.83 17.22 -5.35
CA ASP A 45 1.65 17.66 -6.48
C ASP A 45 3.14 17.97 -6.18
N GLU A 46 3.57 17.88 -4.92
CA GLU A 46 4.99 17.95 -4.56
C GLU A 46 5.68 16.60 -4.73
N LYS A 47 6.98 16.65 -5.00
CA LYS A 47 7.81 15.44 -5.13
C LYS A 47 7.79 14.63 -3.84
N GLY A 48 7.42 13.37 -3.94
CA GLY A 48 7.34 12.47 -2.79
C GLY A 48 6.03 12.55 -2.01
N TYR A 49 4.99 13.16 -2.59
CA TYR A 49 3.65 13.13 -2.01
C TYR A 49 3.21 11.71 -1.70
N ILE A 50 2.94 11.46 -0.42
CA ILE A 50 2.64 10.09 0.05
C ILE A 50 1.32 9.55 -0.51
N GLY A 51 0.39 10.41 -0.93
CA GLY A 51 -0.87 9.99 -1.56
C GLY A 51 -0.65 9.19 -2.84
N GLU A 52 0.45 9.40 -3.57
CA GLU A 52 0.79 8.59 -4.75
C GLU A 52 1.02 7.11 -4.41
N LYS A 53 1.40 6.77 -3.17
CA LYS A 53 1.55 5.36 -2.74
C LYS A 53 0.24 4.59 -2.79
N PHE A 54 -0.91 5.24 -2.60
CA PHE A 54 -2.21 4.61 -2.74
C PHE A 54 -2.49 4.18 -4.19
N ASN A 55 -2.00 4.94 -5.17
CA ASN A 55 -2.02 4.48 -6.56
C ASN A 55 -1.20 3.20 -6.74
N HIS A 56 0.01 3.13 -6.12
CA HIS A 56 0.83 1.93 -6.21
C HIS A 56 0.14 0.69 -5.61
N PHE A 57 -0.65 0.87 -4.56
CA PHE A 57 -1.38 -0.23 -3.92
C PHE A 57 -2.57 -0.72 -4.76
N LEU A 58 -3.26 0.21 -5.43
CA LEU A 58 -4.56 0.01 -6.08
C LEU A 58 -4.65 -1.22 -7.00
N PRO A 59 -3.72 -1.48 -7.94
CA PRO A 59 -3.94 -2.49 -8.98
C PRO A 59 -4.26 -3.88 -8.43
N ASN A 60 -3.52 -4.31 -7.41
CA ASN A 60 -3.61 -5.67 -6.87
C ASN A 60 -3.94 -5.72 -5.37
N ALA A 61 -4.51 -4.65 -4.80
CA ALA A 61 -4.97 -4.65 -3.41
C ALA A 61 -6.06 -5.72 -3.17
N LEU A 62 -5.97 -6.41 -2.03
CA LEU A 62 -6.88 -7.49 -1.66
C LEU A 62 -8.00 -6.98 -0.76
N GLY A 63 -9.25 -7.04 -1.25
CA GLY A 63 -10.45 -6.72 -0.48
C GLY A 63 -10.69 -5.22 -0.23
N ILE A 64 -9.65 -4.39 -0.14
CA ILE A 64 -9.75 -2.93 0.10
C ILE A 64 -9.61 -2.09 -1.18
N LYS A 65 -9.50 -2.74 -2.34
CA LYS A 65 -9.36 -2.06 -3.65
C LYS A 65 -10.40 -0.96 -3.89
N PRO A 66 -11.73 -1.17 -3.64
CA PRO A 66 -12.73 -0.13 -3.88
C PRO A 66 -12.51 1.12 -3.01
N VAL A 67 -12.01 0.95 -1.78
CA VAL A 67 -11.71 2.07 -0.88
C VAL A 67 -10.51 2.86 -1.41
N ILE A 68 -9.45 2.17 -1.84
CA ILE A 68 -8.26 2.82 -2.41
C ILE A 68 -8.63 3.55 -3.70
N GLU A 69 -9.42 2.94 -4.57
CA GLU A 69 -9.88 3.54 -5.83
C GLU A 69 -10.66 4.82 -5.58
N TYR A 70 -11.61 4.80 -4.62
CA TYR A 70 -12.32 5.99 -4.21
C TYR A 70 -11.38 7.11 -3.74
N LEU A 71 -10.37 6.77 -2.95
CA LEU A 71 -9.42 7.76 -2.43
C LEU A 71 -8.56 8.37 -3.56
N VAL A 72 -8.03 7.58 -4.48
CA VAL A 72 -7.15 8.09 -5.54
C VAL A 72 -7.89 8.87 -6.63
N THR A 73 -9.21 8.69 -6.74
CA THR A 73 -10.08 9.47 -7.62
C THR A 73 -10.64 10.74 -6.95
N HIS A 74 -10.47 10.89 -5.61
CA HIS A 74 -10.93 12.05 -4.84
C HIS A 74 -9.77 12.67 -4.04
N PRO A 75 -8.92 13.50 -4.66
CA PRO A 75 -7.67 14.01 -4.06
C PRO A 75 -7.86 14.70 -2.71
N ASP A 76 -8.92 15.50 -2.53
CA ASP A 76 -9.20 16.21 -1.29
C ASP A 76 -9.55 15.24 -0.13
N VAL A 77 -10.25 14.15 -0.45
CA VAL A 77 -10.58 13.11 0.53
C VAL A 77 -9.31 12.34 0.88
N LEU A 78 -8.50 12.01 -0.11
CA LEU A 78 -7.21 11.33 0.09
C LEU A 78 -6.29 12.15 1.00
N GLN A 79 -6.12 13.45 0.73
CA GLN A 79 -5.25 14.32 1.53
C GLN A 79 -5.69 14.35 3.00
N ARG A 80 -7.00 14.55 3.26
CA ARG A 80 -7.54 14.52 4.63
C ARG A 80 -7.37 13.17 5.31
N SER A 81 -7.62 12.09 4.58
CA SER A 81 -7.45 10.72 5.07
C SER A 81 -5.99 10.43 5.43
N MET A 82 -5.05 10.89 4.61
CA MET A 82 -3.61 10.74 4.86
C MET A 82 -3.16 11.53 6.09
N MET A 83 -3.70 12.74 6.33
CA MET A 83 -3.41 13.51 7.54
C MET A 83 -3.90 12.75 8.79
N ILE A 84 -5.15 12.30 8.78
CA ILE A 84 -5.75 11.55 9.90
C ILE A 84 -4.95 10.26 10.15
N PHE A 85 -4.64 9.51 9.11
CA PHE A 85 -3.87 8.27 9.19
C PHE A 85 -2.48 8.51 9.80
N THR A 86 -1.80 9.57 9.37
CA THR A 86 -0.47 9.94 9.89
C THR A 86 -0.51 10.31 11.38
N ILE A 87 -1.56 10.99 11.84
CA ILE A 87 -1.78 11.30 13.27
C ILE A 87 -2.07 10.02 14.06
N ILE A 88 -2.88 9.11 13.52
CA ILE A 88 -3.16 7.80 14.15
C ILE A 88 -1.85 7.01 14.31
N GLU A 89 -1.01 6.93 13.28
CA GLU A 89 0.30 6.27 13.37
C GLU A 89 1.19 6.88 14.47
N ALA A 90 1.17 8.22 14.61
CA ALA A 90 1.92 8.91 15.67
C ALA A 90 1.44 8.51 17.06
N ILE A 91 0.12 8.55 17.29
CA ILE A 91 -0.49 8.23 18.60
C ILE A 91 -0.24 6.75 18.95
N VAL A 92 -0.54 5.85 18.01
CA VAL A 92 -0.37 4.40 18.20
C VAL A 92 1.08 4.07 18.48
N GLY A 93 2.02 4.57 17.67
CA GLY A 93 3.44 4.32 17.82
C GLY A 93 3.99 4.87 19.13
N LEU A 94 3.71 6.13 19.47
CA LEU A 94 4.18 6.76 20.71
C LEU A 94 3.62 6.05 21.94
N PHE A 95 2.31 5.74 21.95
CA PHE A 95 1.68 5.12 23.12
C PHE A 95 2.14 3.68 23.30
N ILE A 96 2.46 2.95 22.24
CA ILE A 96 3.10 1.64 22.31
C ILE A 96 4.49 1.78 22.93
N ILE A 97 5.33 2.72 22.50
CA ILE A 97 6.65 2.97 23.09
C ILE A 97 6.52 3.25 24.61
N LEU A 98 5.62 4.13 24.99
CA LEU A 98 5.38 4.48 26.39
C LEU A 98 4.67 3.38 27.18
N GLY A 99 4.09 2.39 26.51
CA GLY A 99 3.26 1.36 27.15
C GLY A 99 2.01 1.93 27.81
N LEU A 100 1.32 2.83 27.10
CA LEU A 100 0.08 3.48 27.54
C LEU A 100 -1.11 2.92 26.74
N PHE A 101 -2.14 2.45 27.46
CA PHE A 101 -3.29 1.77 26.84
C PHE A 101 -2.85 0.67 25.86
N THR A 102 -1.92 -0.17 26.31
CA THR A 102 -1.16 -1.04 25.42
C THR A 102 -2.03 -1.96 24.59
N ARG A 103 -3.10 -2.55 25.12
CA ARG A 103 -4.00 -3.44 24.36
C ARG A 103 -4.77 -2.68 23.30
N LEU A 104 -5.27 -1.49 23.61
CA LEU A 104 -5.94 -0.63 22.62
C LEU A 104 -4.99 -0.27 21.49
N MET A 105 -3.77 0.14 21.83
CA MET A 105 -2.75 0.48 20.82
C MET A 105 -2.30 -0.75 20.02
N SER A 106 -2.28 -1.92 20.63
CA SER A 106 -2.00 -3.19 19.93
C SER A 106 -3.04 -3.53 18.88
N ILE A 107 -4.33 -3.23 19.14
CA ILE A 107 -5.40 -3.31 18.12
C ILE A 107 -5.11 -2.31 16.99
N GLY A 108 -4.64 -1.10 17.32
CA GLY A 108 -4.20 -0.12 16.33
C GLY A 108 -3.07 -0.65 15.44
N ILE A 109 -2.01 -1.23 16.04
CA ILE A 109 -0.91 -1.87 15.31
C ILE A 109 -1.43 -2.98 14.38
N PHE A 110 -2.25 -3.88 14.92
CA PHE A 110 -2.85 -4.97 14.15
C PHE A 110 -3.61 -4.44 12.92
N SER A 111 -4.43 -3.41 13.12
CA SER A 111 -5.25 -2.81 12.04
C SER A 111 -4.39 -2.10 10.99
N LEU A 112 -3.38 -1.34 11.40
CA LEU A 112 -2.44 -0.67 10.50
C LEU A 112 -1.64 -1.69 9.68
N ALA A 113 -1.12 -2.74 10.33
CA ALA A 113 -0.39 -3.81 9.67
C ALA A 113 -1.27 -4.61 8.70
N LEU A 114 -2.53 -4.87 9.06
CA LEU A 114 -3.50 -5.50 8.17
C LEU A 114 -3.79 -4.63 6.94
N GLY A 115 -3.92 -3.32 7.11
CA GLY A 115 -4.06 -2.38 6.01
C GLY A 115 -2.87 -2.41 5.04
N ILE A 116 -1.63 -2.44 5.57
CA ILE A 116 -0.40 -2.62 4.77
C ILE A 116 -0.45 -3.95 4.02
N LEU A 117 -0.75 -5.06 4.72
CA LEU A 117 -0.81 -6.39 4.12
C LEU A 117 -1.81 -6.45 2.96
N LEU A 118 -3.02 -5.95 3.17
CA LEU A 118 -4.10 -6.01 2.17
C LEU A 118 -3.89 -5.04 1.01
N GLY A 119 -3.30 -3.87 1.26
CA GLY A 119 -3.06 -2.84 0.24
C GLY A 119 -1.80 -3.10 -0.56
N SER A 120 -0.67 -3.28 0.12
CA SER A 120 0.65 -3.31 -0.49
C SER A 120 1.37 -4.66 -0.42
N GLY A 121 0.78 -5.68 0.19
CA GLY A 121 1.44 -6.98 0.36
C GLY A 121 1.83 -7.69 -0.94
N TRP A 122 1.34 -7.24 -2.09
CA TRP A 122 1.77 -7.73 -3.41
C TRP A 122 3.04 -7.05 -3.94
N LEU A 123 3.46 -5.93 -3.31
CA LEU A 123 4.66 -5.18 -3.68
C LEU A 123 5.91 -5.78 -3.04
N GLY A 124 7.02 -5.72 -3.77
CA GLY A 124 8.34 -6.20 -3.34
C GLY A 124 9.16 -6.59 -4.55
N THR A 125 10.21 -5.83 -4.87
CA THR A 125 10.99 -6.04 -6.12
C THR A 125 11.99 -7.19 -6.00
N THR A 126 12.56 -7.40 -4.82
CA THR A 126 13.62 -8.42 -4.60
C THR A 126 13.21 -9.48 -3.60
N CYS A 127 12.56 -9.07 -2.53
CA CYS A 127 12.03 -9.93 -1.48
C CYS A 127 10.56 -9.55 -1.24
N LEU A 128 9.84 -10.31 -0.45
CA LEU A 128 8.42 -10.07 -0.15
C LEU A 128 8.24 -8.97 0.93
N ASP A 129 8.94 -7.84 0.79
CA ASP A 129 9.20 -6.87 1.85
C ASP A 129 7.91 -6.32 2.47
N GLU A 130 6.98 -5.83 1.66
CA GLU A 130 5.72 -5.26 2.15
C GLU A 130 4.81 -6.32 2.76
N TRP A 131 4.79 -7.53 2.20
CA TRP A 131 4.06 -8.65 2.76
C TRP A 131 4.63 -9.07 4.11
N GLN A 132 5.97 -9.18 4.23
CA GLN A 132 6.64 -9.55 5.50
C GLN A 132 6.35 -8.53 6.59
N ILE A 133 6.44 -7.22 6.30
CA ILE A 133 6.12 -6.14 7.24
C ILE A 133 4.65 -6.27 7.70
N GLY A 134 3.73 -6.55 6.78
CA GLY A 134 2.32 -6.71 7.08
C GLY A 134 2.05 -7.89 8.03
N VAL A 135 2.50 -9.09 7.68
CA VAL A 135 2.23 -10.30 8.49
C VAL A 135 2.92 -10.26 9.85
N LEU A 136 4.17 -9.77 9.93
CA LEU A 136 4.88 -9.62 11.19
C LEU A 136 4.25 -8.54 12.09
N GLY A 137 3.75 -7.45 11.50
CA GLY A 137 3.02 -6.43 12.22
C GLY A 137 1.70 -6.93 12.81
N VAL A 138 0.94 -7.74 12.05
CA VAL A 138 -0.29 -8.41 12.52
C VAL A 138 0.03 -9.34 13.70
N ALA A 139 1.05 -10.20 13.57
CA ALA A 139 1.47 -11.11 14.63
C ALA A 139 1.99 -10.35 15.87
N GLY A 140 2.80 -9.31 15.66
CA GLY A 140 3.33 -8.46 16.74
C GLY A 140 2.24 -7.72 17.50
N GLY A 141 1.24 -7.19 16.80
CA GLY A 141 0.05 -6.56 17.42
C GLY A 141 -0.71 -7.56 18.30
N PHE A 142 -0.92 -8.78 17.81
CA PHE A 142 -1.59 -9.83 18.60
C PHE A 142 -0.78 -10.23 19.83
N VAL A 143 0.51 -10.42 19.71
CA VAL A 143 1.39 -10.75 20.85
C VAL A 143 1.33 -9.64 21.91
N MET A 144 1.47 -8.37 21.53
CA MET A 144 1.41 -7.25 22.47
C MET A 144 0.03 -7.11 23.13
N PHE A 145 -1.04 -7.41 22.42
CA PHE A 145 -2.39 -7.46 22.97
C PHE A 145 -2.51 -8.50 24.10
N LEU A 146 -1.91 -9.66 23.92
CA LEU A 146 -1.94 -10.75 24.92
C LEU A 146 -1.06 -10.43 26.14
N THR A 147 0.17 -9.99 25.91
CA THR A 147 1.19 -9.82 26.96
C THR A 147 1.06 -8.52 27.73
N GLY A 148 0.49 -7.47 27.11
CA GLY A 148 0.56 -6.12 27.67
C GLY A 148 1.99 -5.56 27.66
N SER A 149 2.24 -4.49 28.43
CA SER A 149 3.49 -3.71 28.36
C SER A 149 4.54 -4.03 29.43
N GLY A 150 4.18 -4.80 30.46
CA GLY A 150 5.11 -5.14 31.56
C GLY A 150 5.53 -3.96 32.45
N PRO A 151 6.58 -4.12 33.28
CA PRO A 151 6.94 -3.17 34.32
C PRO A 151 7.48 -1.82 33.80
N TYR A 152 8.12 -1.79 32.62
CA TYR A 152 8.65 -0.56 32.03
C TYR A 152 7.59 0.13 31.15
N SER A 153 6.47 0.61 31.78
CA SER A 153 5.36 1.21 31.05
C SER A 153 4.57 2.19 31.91
N LEU A 154 3.86 3.13 31.25
CA LEU A 154 2.94 4.04 31.93
C LEU A 154 1.72 3.31 32.50
N ASP A 155 1.22 2.26 31.83
CA ASP A 155 0.13 1.43 32.36
C ASP A 155 0.52 0.82 33.71
N HIS A 156 1.74 0.28 33.85
CA HIS A 156 2.25 -0.28 35.10
C HIS A 156 2.45 0.81 36.15
N TYR A 157 3.05 1.94 35.77
CA TYR A 157 3.23 3.07 36.66
C TYR A 157 1.92 3.56 37.27
N PHE A 158 0.86 3.71 36.48
CA PHE A 158 -0.45 4.13 36.95
C PHE A 158 -1.13 3.10 37.85
N LYS A 159 -0.98 1.80 37.52
CA LYS A 159 -1.46 0.71 38.39
C LYS A 159 -0.74 0.69 39.73
N LYS A 160 0.60 0.77 39.73
CA LYS A 160 1.43 0.79 40.95
C LYS A 160 1.07 1.96 41.87
N ASN A 161 0.73 3.10 41.31
CA ASN A 161 0.28 4.29 42.04
C ASN A 161 -1.22 4.31 42.34
N ASN A 162 -1.93 3.19 42.20
CA ASN A 162 -3.37 3.02 42.50
C ASN A 162 -4.27 4.13 41.92
N LYS A 163 -4.00 4.58 40.68
CA LYS A 163 -4.83 5.59 40.04
C LYS A 163 -6.24 5.02 39.82
N LYS A 164 -7.29 5.77 40.25
CA LYS A 164 -8.70 5.32 40.27
C LYS A 164 -9.18 4.70 38.96
N PHE A 165 -8.75 5.21 37.82
CA PHE A 165 -9.15 4.70 36.51
C PHE A 165 -8.60 3.30 36.20
N THR A 166 -7.42 2.93 36.78
CA THR A 166 -6.81 1.60 36.55
C THR A 166 -7.59 0.47 37.21
N GLN A 167 -8.48 0.78 38.15
CA GLN A 167 -9.34 -0.20 38.84
C GLN A 167 -10.64 -0.46 38.04
N LYS A 168 -10.93 0.34 37.02
CA LYS A 168 -12.12 0.20 36.18
C LYS A 168 -11.99 -1.00 35.23
N LYS A 169 -13.08 -1.73 34.96
CA LYS A 169 -13.11 -2.88 34.04
C LYS A 169 -12.61 -2.54 32.64
N TRP A 170 -12.93 -1.34 32.12
CA TRP A 170 -12.48 -0.93 30.80
C TRP A 170 -10.95 -0.85 30.70
N PHE A 171 -10.24 -0.43 31.79
CA PHE A 171 -8.78 -0.37 31.77
C PHE A 171 -8.14 -1.77 31.69
N GLN A 172 -8.78 -2.81 32.24
CA GLN A 172 -8.29 -4.18 32.12
C GLN A 172 -8.28 -4.68 30.67
N TRP A 173 -9.21 -4.19 29.84
CA TRP A 173 -9.30 -4.51 28.42
C TRP A 173 -8.43 -3.62 27.53
N LEU A 174 -8.26 -2.36 27.85
CA LEU A 174 -7.55 -1.39 27.02
C LEU A 174 -6.11 -1.14 27.42
N GLY A 175 -5.78 -1.27 28.71
CA GLY A 175 -4.44 -1.14 29.25
C GLY A 175 -3.69 -2.45 29.36
N SER A 176 -2.79 -2.52 30.35
CA SER A 176 -1.96 -3.69 30.63
C SER A 176 -2.31 -4.33 31.98
N GLY A 177 -1.82 -5.52 32.20
CA GLY A 177 -2.03 -6.34 33.40
C GLY A 177 -2.60 -7.70 33.03
N ASN A 178 -3.22 -8.37 34.01
CA ASN A 178 -3.79 -9.69 33.80
C ASN A 178 -4.79 -9.66 32.65
N PHE A 179 -4.63 -10.63 31.76
CA PHE A 179 -5.58 -10.76 30.63
C PHE A 179 -6.95 -11.10 31.19
N PRO A 180 -8.02 -10.38 30.80
CA PRO A 180 -9.33 -10.50 31.44
C PRO A 180 -10.13 -11.74 31.00
N VAL A 181 -9.45 -12.80 30.55
CA VAL A 181 -10.04 -14.09 30.15
C VAL A 181 -9.53 -15.17 31.10
N SER A 182 -10.44 -15.97 31.64
CA SER A 182 -10.14 -17.00 32.65
C SER A 182 -9.29 -18.15 32.12
N ASP A 183 -9.55 -18.58 30.88
CA ASP A 183 -8.71 -19.55 30.15
C ASP A 183 -8.35 -18.98 28.77
N PRO A 184 -7.16 -18.39 28.62
CA PRO A 184 -6.72 -17.80 27.35
C PRO A 184 -6.23 -18.81 26.31
N LYS A 185 -6.05 -20.10 26.68
CA LYS A 185 -5.39 -21.09 25.80
C LYS A 185 -6.11 -21.24 24.46
N GLY A 186 -7.43 -21.44 24.50
CA GLY A 186 -8.25 -21.56 23.31
C GLY A 186 -8.23 -20.31 22.44
N PHE A 187 -8.32 -19.13 23.09
CA PHE A 187 -8.26 -17.83 22.40
C PHE A 187 -6.90 -17.62 21.71
N VAL A 188 -5.80 -17.89 22.42
CA VAL A 188 -4.44 -17.75 21.88
C VAL A 188 -4.22 -18.71 20.70
N LEU A 189 -4.62 -19.98 20.85
CA LEU A 189 -4.49 -20.98 19.79
C LEU A 189 -5.30 -20.58 18.56
N ALA A 190 -6.58 -20.24 18.73
CA ALA A 190 -7.45 -19.83 17.62
C ALA A 190 -6.91 -18.58 16.91
N GLY A 191 -6.52 -17.55 17.65
CA GLY A 191 -5.93 -16.34 17.08
C GLY A 191 -4.63 -16.61 16.31
N SER A 192 -3.77 -17.47 16.85
CA SER A 192 -2.50 -17.87 16.19
C SER A 192 -2.77 -18.64 14.88
N LEU A 193 -3.74 -19.56 14.88
CA LEU A 193 -4.12 -20.31 13.66
C LEU A 193 -4.78 -19.42 12.61
N ILE A 194 -5.59 -18.45 13.03
CA ILE A 194 -6.19 -17.46 12.10
C ILE A 194 -5.09 -16.60 11.47
N ILE A 195 -4.12 -16.12 12.25
CA ILE A 195 -3.01 -15.31 11.73
C ILE A 195 -2.12 -16.16 10.81
N LEU A 196 -1.83 -17.41 11.16
CA LEU A 196 -1.11 -18.32 10.26
C LEU A 196 -1.88 -18.55 8.96
N GLY A 197 -3.19 -18.82 9.05
CA GLY A 197 -4.05 -18.99 7.88
C GLY A 197 -4.07 -17.75 6.98
N LEU A 198 -4.17 -16.55 7.57
CA LEU A 198 -4.05 -15.27 6.85
C LEU A 198 -2.69 -15.13 6.17
N THR A 199 -1.62 -15.49 6.86
CA THR A 199 -0.25 -15.46 6.34
C THR A 199 -0.09 -16.37 5.14
N LEU A 200 -0.51 -17.63 5.24
CA LEU A 200 -0.44 -18.61 4.14
C LEU A 200 -1.33 -18.20 2.97
N PHE A 201 -2.55 -17.74 3.24
CA PHE A 201 -3.50 -17.28 2.21
C PHE A 201 -2.94 -16.10 1.43
N THR A 202 -2.46 -15.07 2.12
CA THR A 202 -1.93 -13.85 1.45
C THR A 202 -0.61 -14.13 0.72
N ASN A 203 0.26 -15.01 1.25
CA ASN A 203 1.46 -15.46 0.53
C ASN A 203 1.09 -16.18 -0.76
N GLN A 204 0.12 -17.09 -0.70
CA GLN A 204 -0.35 -17.79 -1.91
C GLN A 204 -0.99 -16.84 -2.91
N TYR A 205 -1.85 -15.94 -2.45
CA TYR A 205 -2.58 -15.03 -3.31
C TYR A 205 -1.68 -14.02 -4.04
N PHE A 206 -0.73 -13.42 -3.31
CA PHE A 206 0.14 -12.39 -3.87
C PHE A 206 1.34 -12.95 -4.64
N HIS A 207 1.85 -14.10 -4.23
CA HIS A 207 3.17 -14.56 -4.68
C HIS A 207 3.23 -16.02 -5.13
N GLY A 208 2.16 -16.81 -4.92
CA GLY A 208 2.21 -18.26 -5.16
C GLY A 208 3.22 -18.98 -4.26
N GLY A 209 3.49 -18.42 -3.06
CA GLY A 209 4.62 -18.82 -2.21
C GLY A 209 4.38 -20.08 -1.35
N VAL A 210 3.19 -20.68 -1.39
CA VAL A 210 2.89 -21.90 -0.61
C VAL A 210 2.88 -23.14 -1.50
N TRP A 211 2.30 -23.05 -2.71
CA TRP A 211 2.30 -24.11 -3.71
C TRP A 211 2.21 -23.54 -5.13
N GLY A 212 2.65 -24.31 -6.12
CA GLY A 212 2.59 -23.95 -7.53
C GLY A 212 3.78 -23.10 -7.98
N THR A 213 3.54 -22.16 -8.88
CA THR A 213 4.57 -21.31 -9.49
C THR A 213 4.67 -19.97 -8.77
N LEU A 214 5.86 -19.63 -8.30
CA LEU A 214 6.16 -18.29 -7.78
C LEU A 214 5.92 -17.22 -8.85
N HIS A 215 5.32 -16.12 -8.45
CA HIS A 215 5.13 -14.95 -9.30
C HIS A 215 5.36 -13.68 -8.49
N ASN A 216 5.80 -12.62 -9.18
CA ASN A 216 5.97 -11.32 -8.57
C ASN A 216 5.51 -10.23 -9.55
N LYS A 217 4.35 -9.65 -9.25
CA LYS A 217 3.73 -8.61 -10.08
C LYS A 217 4.40 -7.24 -9.93
N SER A 218 5.31 -7.08 -8.99
CA SER A 218 6.02 -5.81 -8.77
C SER A 218 7.37 -5.70 -9.50
N VAL A 219 7.69 -6.63 -10.39
CA VAL A 219 8.98 -6.61 -11.12
C VAL A 219 8.81 -6.11 -12.55
N LYS A 220 8.05 -6.85 -13.38
CA LYS A 220 7.87 -6.54 -14.79
C LYS A 220 6.71 -5.57 -14.98
N PRO A 221 6.88 -4.46 -15.71
CA PRO A 221 5.78 -3.54 -15.97
C PRO A 221 4.71 -4.22 -16.84
N LYS A 222 3.44 -3.91 -16.53
CA LYS A 222 2.29 -4.28 -17.34
C LYS A 222 1.39 -3.08 -17.51
N LEU A 223 1.11 -2.73 -18.77
CA LEU A 223 0.11 -1.75 -19.15
C LEU A 223 -1.13 -2.47 -19.68
N GLU A 224 -2.28 -1.99 -19.26
CA GLU A 224 -3.57 -2.32 -19.85
C GLU A 224 -3.99 -1.13 -20.74
N ILE A 225 -4.38 -1.42 -21.98
CA ILE A 225 -4.87 -0.46 -22.96
C ILE A 225 -6.34 -0.75 -23.14
N SER A 226 -7.20 0.27 -23.11
CA SER A 226 -8.63 0.10 -23.27
C SER A 226 -9.27 1.35 -23.86
N LYS A 227 -10.56 1.29 -24.17
CA LYS A 227 -11.37 2.40 -24.68
C LYS A 227 -10.72 3.11 -25.86
N ILE A 228 -10.12 2.35 -26.77
CA ILE A 228 -9.49 2.93 -27.94
C ILE A 228 -10.62 3.44 -28.86
N SER A 229 -10.55 4.71 -29.21
CA SER A 229 -11.49 5.34 -30.14
C SER A 229 -10.75 6.30 -31.06
N HIS A 230 -11.17 6.37 -32.30
CA HIS A 230 -10.66 7.36 -33.23
C HIS A 230 -11.80 8.22 -33.75
N GLN A 231 -11.63 9.52 -33.69
CA GLN A 231 -12.60 10.49 -34.23
C GLN A 231 -11.83 11.55 -35.01
N HIS A 232 -12.18 11.71 -36.28
CA HIS A 232 -11.48 12.60 -37.19
C HIS A 232 -9.96 12.29 -37.17
N SER A 233 -9.15 13.26 -36.84
CA SER A 233 -7.69 13.19 -36.81
C SER A 233 -7.11 12.80 -35.43
N LYS A 234 -7.95 12.40 -34.48
CA LYS A 234 -7.52 12.08 -33.10
C LYS A 234 -7.78 10.62 -32.77
N LEU A 235 -6.76 9.97 -32.21
CA LEU A 235 -6.83 8.64 -31.60
C LEU A 235 -6.72 8.82 -30.10
N THR A 236 -7.75 8.39 -29.35
CA THR A 236 -7.77 8.43 -27.88
C THR A 236 -7.82 7.02 -27.34
N PHE A 237 -7.03 6.74 -26.29
CA PHE A 237 -7.02 5.46 -25.61
C PHE A 237 -6.77 5.66 -24.12
N GLU A 238 -7.35 4.79 -23.29
CA GLU A 238 -7.07 4.72 -21.86
C GLU A 238 -5.86 3.81 -21.62
N VAL A 239 -4.89 4.29 -20.86
CA VAL A 239 -3.75 3.51 -20.38
C VAL A 239 -3.79 3.36 -18.86
N TYR A 240 -3.58 2.14 -18.36
CA TYR A 240 -3.53 1.84 -16.93
C TYR A 240 -2.35 0.93 -16.62
N ARG A 241 -1.44 1.36 -15.74
CA ARG A 241 -0.32 0.53 -15.31
C ARG A 241 -0.68 -0.31 -14.10
N THR A 242 -0.73 -1.64 -14.26
CA THR A 242 -1.21 -2.59 -13.26
C THR A 242 -0.11 -3.38 -12.55
N GLU A 243 1.10 -3.46 -13.12
CA GLU A 243 2.20 -4.22 -12.54
C GLU A 243 3.55 -3.49 -12.74
N GLY A 244 4.59 -3.97 -12.03
CA GLY A 244 5.97 -3.48 -12.11
C GLY A 244 6.41 -2.73 -10.86
N ALA A 245 7.70 -2.35 -10.81
CA ALA A 245 8.30 -1.68 -9.67
C ALA A 245 7.66 -0.32 -9.39
N ASP A 246 7.40 -0.04 -8.11
CA ASP A 246 6.76 1.20 -7.67
C ASP A 246 7.70 2.42 -7.67
N VAL A 247 9.02 2.18 -7.57
CA VAL A 247 10.05 3.23 -7.53
C VAL A 247 10.42 3.77 -8.91
N TYR A 248 10.10 3.04 -9.98
CA TYR A 248 10.38 3.45 -11.36
C TYR A 248 9.08 3.57 -12.15
N GLY A 249 8.92 4.65 -12.89
CA GLY A 249 7.84 4.77 -13.87
C GLY A 249 8.00 3.72 -14.98
N SER A 250 6.91 3.37 -15.70
CA SER A 250 7.05 2.86 -17.05
C SER A 250 7.49 4.02 -17.92
N PHE A 251 8.60 3.84 -18.60
CA PHE A 251 9.14 4.82 -19.54
C PHE A 251 8.76 4.35 -20.94
N LEU A 252 7.60 4.81 -21.41
CA LEU A 252 7.13 4.48 -22.73
C LEU A 252 7.97 5.25 -23.76
N ILE A 253 8.71 4.52 -24.60
CA ILE A 253 9.64 5.07 -25.57
C ILE A 253 9.15 4.99 -27.01
N GLY A 254 8.06 4.27 -27.27
CA GLY A 254 7.46 4.16 -28.59
C GLY A 254 5.97 3.87 -28.54
N ILE A 255 5.24 4.46 -29.49
CA ILE A 255 3.85 4.11 -29.80
C ILE A 255 3.78 3.87 -31.30
N HIS A 256 3.33 2.67 -31.71
CA HIS A 256 3.09 2.36 -33.12
C HIS A 256 1.60 2.15 -33.36
N ILE A 257 1.10 2.76 -34.42
CA ILE A 257 -0.24 2.51 -34.95
C ILE A 257 -0.08 1.59 -36.14
N LEU A 258 -0.77 0.46 -36.12
CA LEU A 258 -0.57 -0.64 -37.08
C LEU A 258 -1.81 -0.89 -37.92
N ASP A 259 -1.59 -1.30 -39.17
CA ASP A 259 -2.67 -1.82 -40.04
C ASP A 259 -3.00 -3.29 -39.68
N LYS A 260 -3.98 -3.88 -40.39
CA LYS A 260 -4.41 -5.29 -40.24
C LYS A 260 -3.32 -6.33 -40.58
N ASN A 261 -2.28 -5.93 -41.30
CA ASN A 261 -1.16 -6.79 -41.66
C ASN A 261 0.05 -6.60 -40.72
N GLY A 262 -0.09 -5.77 -39.68
CA GLY A 262 0.99 -5.46 -38.73
C GLY A 262 2.00 -4.42 -39.27
N LYS A 263 1.73 -3.77 -40.41
CA LYS A 263 2.58 -2.69 -40.93
C LYS A 263 2.38 -1.42 -40.12
N ILE A 264 3.49 -0.76 -39.80
CA ILE A 264 3.48 0.51 -39.06
C ILE A 264 2.93 1.61 -40.02
N LEU A 265 1.82 2.21 -39.63
CA LEU A 265 1.22 3.36 -40.28
C LEU A 265 1.79 4.67 -39.72
N LYS A 266 1.96 4.73 -38.41
CA LYS A 266 2.56 5.85 -37.70
C LYS A 266 3.39 5.33 -36.53
N GLU A 267 4.51 5.98 -36.31
CA GLU A 267 5.40 5.75 -35.18
C GLU A 267 5.59 7.06 -34.43
N LEU A 268 5.44 7.04 -33.13
CA LEU A 268 5.85 8.11 -32.24
C LEU A 268 7.03 7.64 -31.44
N ASP A 269 8.15 8.33 -31.59
CA ASP A 269 9.39 8.02 -30.88
C ASP A 269 9.41 8.63 -29.48
N HIS A 270 10.48 8.35 -28.75
CA HIS A 270 10.69 8.84 -27.38
C HIS A 270 10.69 10.36 -27.25
N LYS A 271 11.09 11.11 -28.32
CA LYS A 271 11.10 12.58 -28.32
C LYS A 271 9.70 13.13 -28.49
N GLU A 272 8.94 12.55 -29.40
CA GLU A 272 7.54 12.90 -29.62
C GLU A 272 6.69 12.60 -28.37
N LEU A 273 6.95 11.45 -27.72
CA LEU A 273 6.29 11.11 -26.45
C LEU A 273 6.67 12.04 -25.29
N ALA A 274 7.91 12.51 -25.24
CA ALA A 274 8.34 13.53 -24.28
C ALA A 274 7.75 14.92 -24.61
N GLY A 275 7.27 15.15 -25.82
CA GLY A 275 6.67 16.39 -26.29
C GLY A 275 5.14 16.40 -26.29
N ILE A 276 4.46 15.33 -25.87
CA ILE A 276 3.00 15.29 -25.84
C ILE A 276 2.45 16.46 -24.99
N PRO A 277 1.52 17.28 -25.50
CA PRO A 277 0.90 18.34 -24.73
C PRO A 277 0.18 17.80 -23.49
N LYS A 278 0.26 18.53 -22.38
CA LYS A 278 -0.39 18.10 -21.14
C LYS A 278 -1.92 18.04 -21.26
N GLU A 279 -2.50 18.85 -22.10
CA GLU A 279 -3.92 18.89 -22.45
C GLU A 279 -4.40 17.64 -23.18
N ASP A 280 -3.50 16.92 -23.84
CA ASP A 280 -3.79 15.65 -24.51
C ASP A 280 -3.69 14.44 -23.57
N ILE A 281 -3.42 14.66 -22.27
CA ILE A 281 -3.35 13.62 -21.22
C ILE A 281 -4.36 13.94 -20.12
N GLN A 282 -5.46 13.20 -20.08
CA GLN A 282 -6.46 13.33 -19.02
C GLN A 282 -6.24 12.28 -17.94
N ASN A 283 -5.63 12.70 -16.82
CA ASN A 283 -5.37 11.81 -15.70
C ASN A 283 -6.60 11.57 -14.84
N HIS A 284 -6.88 10.31 -14.49
CA HIS A 284 -8.00 9.88 -13.65
C HIS A 284 -7.63 9.70 -12.18
N HIS A 285 -6.35 9.46 -11.89
CA HIS A 285 -5.83 9.17 -10.57
C HIS A 285 -4.83 10.25 -10.11
N VAL A 286 -4.48 10.21 -8.82
CA VAL A 286 -3.51 11.13 -8.21
C VAL A 286 -2.11 10.95 -8.80
N ALA A 287 -1.64 9.72 -9.02
CA ALA A 287 -0.41 9.48 -9.75
C ALA A 287 -0.63 9.79 -11.25
N LYS A 288 0.13 10.72 -11.78
CA LYS A 288 -0.11 11.31 -13.11
C LYS A 288 0.78 10.69 -14.19
N VAL A 289 0.16 10.26 -15.28
CA VAL A 289 0.85 10.06 -16.56
C VAL A 289 1.30 11.43 -17.06
N LYS A 290 2.56 11.56 -17.41
CA LYS A 290 3.13 12.86 -17.82
C LYS A 290 4.34 12.70 -18.75
N PRO A 291 4.56 13.66 -19.64
CA PRO A 291 5.81 13.74 -20.40
C PRO A 291 7.00 13.83 -19.45
N GLY A 292 8.00 13.00 -19.70
CA GLY A 292 9.31 13.04 -19.05
C GLY A 292 10.34 13.73 -19.96
N LYS A 293 11.61 13.69 -19.54
CA LYS A 293 12.70 14.28 -20.34
C LYS A 293 12.96 13.52 -21.65
N HIS A 294 12.75 12.20 -21.65
CA HIS A 294 13.09 11.32 -22.78
C HIS A 294 12.05 10.22 -23.04
N SER A 295 10.82 10.37 -22.54
CA SER A 295 9.80 9.32 -22.60
C SER A 295 8.46 9.87 -22.12
N LEU A 296 7.38 9.11 -22.31
CA LEU A 296 6.15 9.27 -21.54
C LEU A 296 6.26 8.42 -20.26
N VAL A 297 6.08 9.06 -19.10
CA VAL A 297 6.20 8.39 -17.78
C VAL A 297 4.81 7.97 -17.29
N ILE A 298 4.67 6.68 -17.00
CA ILE A 298 3.42 6.09 -16.50
C ILE A 298 3.69 5.42 -15.13
N PRO A 299 3.45 6.12 -14.01
CA PRO A 299 3.66 5.56 -12.67
C PRO A 299 2.76 4.33 -12.40
N LEU A 300 3.17 3.47 -11.47
CA LEU A 300 2.37 2.32 -11.06
C LEU A 300 1.01 2.78 -10.52
N GLY A 301 -0.07 2.15 -11.01
CA GLY A 301 -1.44 2.51 -10.68
C GLY A 301 -1.94 3.81 -11.34
N ALA A 302 -1.12 4.51 -12.12
CA ALA A 302 -1.59 5.66 -12.89
C ALA A 302 -2.52 5.22 -14.02
N LYS A 303 -3.58 6.00 -14.21
CA LYS A 303 -4.61 5.77 -15.22
C LYS A 303 -4.94 7.10 -15.90
N ALA A 304 -4.91 7.11 -17.24
CA ALA A 304 -5.17 8.32 -18.01
C ALA A 304 -5.70 7.98 -19.41
N ASP A 305 -6.49 8.91 -19.98
CA ASP A 305 -6.76 8.94 -21.39
C ASP A 305 -5.67 9.76 -22.10
N VAL A 306 -5.08 9.18 -23.14
CA VAL A 306 -4.04 9.81 -23.96
C VAL A 306 -4.61 10.01 -25.38
N THR A 307 -4.49 11.24 -25.89
CA THR A 307 -4.96 11.61 -27.23
C THR A 307 -3.76 11.87 -28.13
N LEU A 308 -3.73 11.21 -29.29
CA LEU A 308 -2.70 11.38 -30.31
C LEU A 308 -3.29 12.00 -31.58
N ASN A 309 -2.56 12.92 -32.20
CA ASN A 309 -2.91 13.41 -33.53
C ASN A 309 -2.51 12.38 -34.59
N ILE A 310 -3.45 12.05 -35.49
CA ILE A 310 -3.29 11.06 -36.57
C ILE A 310 -3.68 11.64 -37.96
N ASP A 311 -3.65 12.98 -38.14
CA ASP A 311 -4.04 13.65 -39.38
C ASP A 311 -3.38 13.04 -40.63
N ASP A 312 -2.11 12.67 -40.52
CA ASP A 312 -1.27 12.12 -41.57
C ASP A 312 -1.66 10.73 -42.06
N ILE A 313 -2.39 9.97 -41.22
CA ILE A 313 -2.78 8.58 -41.52
C ILE A 313 -4.30 8.37 -41.53
N PHE A 314 -5.10 9.33 -41.10
CA PHE A 314 -6.55 9.22 -40.96
C PHE A 314 -7.28 8.82 -42.27
N GLN A 315 -6.83 9.29 -43.40
CA GLN A 315 -7.46 9.00 -44.71
C GLN A 315 -7.24 7.55 -45.20
N LYS A 316 -6.36 6.77 -44.53
CA LYS A 316 -6.00 5.41 -44.99
C LYS A 316 -6.94 4.32 -44.50
N ASN A 317 -7.94 4.60 -43.69
CA ASN A 317 -8.99 3.69 -43.17
C ASN A 317 -8.54 2.29 -42.69
N ASP A 318 -7.23 2.07 -42.45
CA ASP A 318 -6.64 0.76 -42.17
C ASP A 318 -6.02 0.67 -40.73
N ILE A 319 -6.42 1.58 -39.86
CA ILE A 319 -5.95 1.54 -38.46
C ILE A 319 -6.60 0.34 -37.78
N HIS A 320 -5.77 -0.59 -37.25
CA HIS A 320 -6.25 -1.85 -36.71
C HIS A 320 -5.80 -2.11 -35.27
N SER A 321 -4.58 -1.76 -34.91
CA SER A 321 -4.07 -1.98 -33.54
C SER A 321 -3.10 -0.89 -33.11
N LEU A 322 -3.04 -0.70 -31.78
CA LEU A 322 -2.13 0.17 -31.08
C LEU A 322 -1.08 -0.67 -30.37
N LYS A 323 0.20 -0.36 -30.56
CA LYS A 323 1.31 -1.00 -29.87
C LYS A 323 2.07 0.02 -29.04
N LEU A 324 2.24 -0.26 -27.74
CA LEU A 324 3.07 0.50 -26.82
C LEU A 324 4.37 -0.23 -26.55
N ILE A 325 5.49 0.51 -26.45
CA ILE A 325 6.85 -0.04 -26.29
C ILE A 325 7.50 0.63 -25.09
N ASP A 326 7.90 -0.20 -24.11
CA ASP A 326 8.62 0.24 -22.91
C ASP A 326 10.13 0.23 -23.12
N VAL A 327 10.85 1.02 -22.34
CA VAL A 327 12.33 1.06 -22.34
C VAL A 327 12.97 -0.30 -22.03
N SER A 328 12.28 -1.19 -21.35
CA SER A 328 12.71 -2.58 -21.09
C SER A 328 12.59 -3.51 -22.31
N GLY A 329 12.00 -3.03 -23.42
CA GLY A 329 11.72 -3.82 -24.61
C GLY A 329 10.42 -4.63 -24.54
N ILE A 330 9.61 -4.46 -23.48
CA ILE A 330 8.28 -5.06 -23.41
C ILE A 330 7.35 -4.30 -24.33
N GLU A 331 6.51 -5.04 -25.05
CA GLU A 331 5.50 -4.52 -25.96
C GLU A 331 4.10 -4.95 -25.51
N TRP A 332 3.13 -4.02 -25.63
CA TRP A 332 1.72 -4.29 -25.40
C TRP A 332 0.94 -3.89 -26.63
N ILE A 333 0.11 -4.78 -27.13
CA ILE A 333 -0.66 -4.58 -28.36
C ILE A 333 -2.13 -4.76 -28.05
N GLU A 334 -2.96 -3.80 -28.45
CA GLU A 334 -4.41 -3.88 -28.34
C GLU A 334 -5.07 -3.54 -29.69
N LYS A 335 -6.15 -4.25 -30.00
CA LYS A 335 -6.92 -4.01 -31.23
C LYS A 335 -7.81 -2.80 -31.07
N ILE A 336 -8.03 -2.13 -32.18
CA ILE A 336 -8.96 -1.00 -32.29
C ILE A 336 -10.24 -1.56 -32.91
N ASP A 337 -11.32 -1.52 -32.15
CA ASP A 337 -12.65 -1.98 -32.57
C ASP A 337 -13.35 -0.97 -33.51
#